data_cb7c2d7a4b59b746244dbeb5f8c4cd43
#
_entry.id   cb7c2d7a4b59b746244dbeb5f8c4cd43
#
_cell.length_a   1.000
_cell.length_b   1.000
_cell.length_c   1.000
_cell.angle_alpha   90.00
_cell.angle_beta   90.00
_cell.angle_gamma   90.00
#
_symmetry.space_group_name_H-M   'P 1'
#
loop_
_entity.id
_entity.type
_entity.pdbx_description
1 polymer ?
#
loop_
_entity_poly.entity_id
_entity_poly.type
_entity_poly.pdbx_seq_one_letter_code
_entity_poly.pdbx_strand_id
1 'polypeptide(L)'
;WGFTTVEVCVLSVSTALARLQDGLGESFPDLPGTRIIDVAFPLNDAFDPLLWCGQQAQWPQFYWQQRNGDEELATLGAVKTFTSLDAANRFLRQVGRQDLRICGLNAFEPQQGSLALPRLEWRRCGGRAVLRLVLHSDISLREDAATARAFLASLTTTQATPGAIPPLLSERHSSDYPQWQAMIARATKAISAGEMDKVVLARATDLQFAAPLDAVSIMAASRRSNLNCFHFLMAFNARQAFFGSTPERLWRRRGALLRQAEVEVFVKPEIKHHLQPIALAE
;
A
#
# COMPACT_ATOMS: atom_id res chain seq x y z
N TRP A 1 0.95 -38.63 1.49
CA TRP A 1 -0.13 -37.81 2.02
C TRP A 1 0.28 -36.37 1.73
N GLY A 2 -0.02 -35.89 0.51
CA GLY A 2 0.28 -34.49 0.15
C GLY A 2 -0.99 -33.66 0.33
N PHE A 3 -1.03 -32.82 1.35
CA PHE A 3 -1.95 -31.68 1.32
C PHE A 3 -1.61 -30.82 0.11
N THR A 4 -2.63 -30.41 -0.65
CA THR A 4 -2.40 -29.49 -1.76
C THR A 4 -1.93 -28.13 -1.19
N THR A 5 -1.11 -27.42 -1.94
CA THR A 5 -0.58 -26.10 -1.53
C THR A 5 -1.69 -25.09 -1.16
N VAL A 6 -2.85 -25.21 -1.81
CA VAL A 6 -4.05 -24.39 -1.53
C VAL A 6 -4.62 -24.70 -0.15
N GLU A 7 -4.69 -25.98 0.23
CA GLU A 7 -5.26 -26.43 1.50
C GLU A 7 -4.42 -25.96 2.70
N VAL A 8 -3.09 -25.99 2.57
CA VAL A 8 -2.16 -25.48 3.59
C VAL A 8 -2.32 -23.97 3.76
N CYS A 9 -2.51 -23.20 2.67
CA CYS A 9 -2.73 -21.75 2.73
C CYS A 9 -4.04 -21.42 3.48
N VAL A 10 -5.14 -22.08 3.15
CA VAL A 10 -6.44 -21.88 3.82
C VAL A 10 -6.35 -22.20 5.31
N LEU A 11 -5.66 -23.25 5.69
CA LEU A 11 -5.45 -23.61 7.11
C LEU A 11 -4.66 -22.53 7.84
N SER A 12 -3.65 -21.92 7.22
CA SER A 12 -2.85 -20.84 7.82
C SER A 12 -3.69 -19.60 8.12
N VAL A 13 -4.51 -19.16 7.17
CA VAL A 13 -5.42 -18.01 7.33
C VAL A 13 -6.49 -18.31 8.37
N SER A 14 -7.16 -19.46 8.25
CA SER A 14 -8.21 -19.87 9.19
C SER A 14 -7.70 -19.92 10.63
N THR A 15 -6.54 -20.55 10.86
CA THR A 15 -5.93 -20.63 12.19
C THR A 15 -5.59 -19.26 12.76
N ALA A 16 -5.04 -18.36 11.94
CA ALA A 16 -4.69 -17.01 12.39
C ALA A 16 -5.95 -16.20 12.75
N LEU A 17 -7.00 -16.27 11.93
CA LEU A 17 -8.27 -15.59 12.21
C LEU A 17 -8.95 -16.15 13.47
N ALA A 18 -8.94 -17.47 13.67
CA ALA A 18 -9.47 -18.07 14.89
C ALA A 18 -8.74 -17.57 16.15
N ARG A 19 -7.41 -17.51 16.12
CA ARG A 19 -6.62 -16.96 17.23
C ARG A 19 -6.91 -15.47 17.52
N LEU A 20 -7.17 -14.66 16.47
CA LEU A 20 -7.61 -13.29 16.68
C LEU A 20 -8.99 -13.23 17.34
N GLN A 21 -9.90 -14.12 16.95
CA GLN A 21 -11.23 -14.22 17.59
C GLN A 21 -11.12 -14.67 19.04
N ASP A 22 -10.23 -15.61 19.35
CA ASP A 22 -9.95 -16.02 20.73
C ASP A 22 -9.45 -14.84 21.58
N GLY A 23 -8.56 -14.00 21.03
CA GLY A 23 -8.08 -12.78 21.67
C GLY A 23 -9.18 -11.73 21.90
N LEU A 24 -10.27 -11.77 21.13
CA LEU A 24 -11.47 -10.96 21.36
C LEU A 24 -12.42 -11.56 22.42
N GLY A 25 -12.16 -12.78 22.90
CA GLY A 25 -12.92 -13.42 24.00
C GLY A 25 -12.74 -12.73 25.34
N GLU A 26 -11.69 -11.92 25.51
CA GLU A 26 -11.46 -11.13 26.71
C GLU A 26 -12.52 -10.03 26.91
N SER A 27 -12.71 -9.62 28.17
CA SER A 27 -13.59 -8.51 28.49
C SER A 27 -12.90 -7.18 28.20
N PHE A 28 -13.50 -6.36 27.35
CA PHE A 28 -13.03 -5.01 27.05
C PHE A 28 -13.80 -3.97 27.87
N PRO A 29 -13.09 -2.91 28.33
CA PRO A 29 -13.73 -1.86 29.11
C PRO A 29 -14.67 -1.01 28.25
N ASP A 30 -15.71 -0.49 28.87
CA ASP A 30 -16.63 0.48 28.29
C ASP A 30 -16.08 1.90 28.43
N LEU A 31 -14.88 2.10 27.87
CA LEU A 31 -14.10 3.32 27.95
C LEU A 31 -13.33 3.51 26.64
N PRO A 32 -12.95 4.76 26.31
CA PRO A 32 -12.06 5.05 25.19
C PRO A 32 -10.73 4.30 25.31
N GLY A 33 -10.12 3.99 24.17
CA GLY A 33 -8.78 3.40 24.19
C GLY A 33 -8.35 2.78 22.89
N THR A 34 -7.16 2.18 22.92
CA THR A 34 -6.58 1.44 21.80
C THR A 34 -6.04 0.12 22.31
N ARG A 35 -6.33 -0.97 21.59
CA ARG A 35 -5.78 -2.31 21.83
C ARG A 35 -5.27 -2.91 20.53
N ILE A 36 -4.26 -3.74 20.65
CA ILE A 36 -3.68 -4.49 19.53
C ILE A 36 -3.66 -5.96 19.94
N ILE A 37 -4.10 -6.81 19.04
CA ILE A 37 -3.99 -8.26 19.16
C ILE A 37 -3.12 -8.73 17.99
N ASP A 38 -1.96 -9.31 18.32
CA ASP A 38 -1.01 -9.83 17.35
C ASP A 38 -1.00 -11.36 17.39
N VAL A 39 -1.07 -11.96 16.21
CA VAL A 39 -0.96 -13.41 16.04
C VAL A 39 0.15 -13.70 15.04
N ALA A 40 1.09 -14.60 15.41
CA ALA A 40 2.09 -15.08 14.48
C ALA A 40 1.39 -15.76 13.29
N PHE A 41 1.73 -15.32 12.08
CA PHE A 41 1.19 -15.89 10.85
C PHE A 41 2.23 -16.86 10.26
N PRO A 42 1.87 -18.14 10.04
CA PRO A 42 2.77 -19.10 9.43
C PRO A 42 3.10 -18.67 8.00
N LEU A 43 4.39 -18.50 7.71
CA LEU A 43 4.83 -18.24 6.34
C LEU A 43 4.62 -19.48 5.50
N ASN A 44 4.07 -19.28 4.32
CA ASN A 44 3.77 -20.31 3.35
C ASN A 44 3.86 -19.69 1.96
N ASP A 45 4.64 -20.28 1.07
CA ASP A 45 4.87 -19.80 -0.29
C ASP A 45 3.58 -19.75 -1.14
N ALA A 46 2.54 -20.49 -0.74
CA ALA A 46 1.24 -20.44 -1.39
C ALA A 46 0.38 -19.24 -0.97
N PHE A 47 0.72 -18.58 0.14
CA PHE A 47 -0.03 -17.41 0.62
C PHE A 47 0.47 -16.13 -0.03
N ASP A 48 -0.40 -15.46 -0.76
CA ASP A 48 -0.16 -14.15 -1.34
C ASP A 48 -1.11 -13.13 -0.67
N PRO A 49 -0.58 -12.21 0.16
CA PRO A 49 -1.40 -11.24 0.89
C PRO A 49 -2.15 -10.26 -0.02
N LEU A 50 -1.62 -9.95 -1.20
CA LEU A 50 -2.31 -9.14 -2.19
C LEU A 50 -3.56 -9.86 -2.72
N LEU A 51 -3.42 -11.13 -3.11
CA LEU A 51 -4.52 -11.94 -3.63
C LEU A 51 -5.56 -12.23 -2.54
N TRP A 52 -5.11 -12.42 -1.30
CA TRP A 52 -6.03 -12.59 -0.18
C TRP A 52 -6.83 -11.31 0.10
N CYS A 53 -6.20 -10.13 0.10
CA CYS A 53 -6.91 -8.86 0.21
C CYS A 53 -7.92 -8.66 -0.91
N GLY A 54 -7.57 -9.01 -2.15
CA GLY A 54 -8.46 -8.88 -3.30
C GLY A 54 -9.73 -9.71 -3.22
N GLN A 55 -9.73 -10.78 -2.41
CA GLN A 55 -10.90 -11.62 -2.17
C GLN A 55 -11.84 -11.05 -1.09
N GLN A 56 -11.39 -10.04 -0.34
CA GLN A 56 -12.18 -9.46 0.75
C GLN A 56 -13.09 -8.33 0.27
N ALA A 57 -14.22 -8.15 0.96
CA ALA A 57 -15.19 -7.08 0.71
C ALA A 57 -15.08 -5.93 1.74
N GLN A 58 -13.98 -5.85 2.47
CA GLN A 58 -13.71 -4.82 3.47
C GLN A 58 -12.79 -3.75 2.91
N TRP A 59 -13.21 -2.50 3.02
CA TRP A 59 -12.55 -1.32 2.48
C TRP A 59 -12.20 -0.31 3.59
N PRO A 60 -11.17 0.55 3.40
CA PRO A 60 -10.19 0.53 2.32
C PRO A 60 -9.26 -0.67 2.42
N GLN A 61 -8.61 -1.02 1.30
CA GLN A 61 -7.53 -2.01 1.27
C GLN A 61 -6.24 -1.31 0.89
N PHE A 62 -5.16 -1.64 1.55
CA PHE A 62 -3.84 -1.15 1.22
C PHE A 62 -2.87 -2.31 1.12
N TYR A 63 -2.05 -2.30 0.07
CA TYR A 63 -0.96 -3.24 -0.13
C TYR A 63 0.32 -2.49 -0.42
N TRP A 64 1.41 -2.95 0.15
CA TRP A 64 2.74 -2.44 -0.12
C TRP A 64 3.78 -3.55 -0.01
N GLN A 65 4.74 -3.56 -0.96
CA GLN A 65 5.88 -4.47 -0.95
C GLN A 65 7.15 -3.70 -1.23
N GLN A 66 8.16 -3.94 -0.41
CA GLN A 66 9.49 -3.35 -0.59
C GLN A 66 10.19 -3.94 -1.82
N ARG A 67 11.02 -3.13 -2.46
CA ARG A 67 11.75 -3.43 -3.69
C ARG A 67 12.54 -4.75 -3.67
N ASN A 68 13.15 -5.12 -2.55
CA ASN A 68 13.86 -6.39 -2.37
C ASN A 68 12.99 -7.51 -1.80
N GLY A 69 11.72 -7.26 -1.56
CA GLY A 69 10.78 -8.24 -1.01
C GLY A 69 10.94 -8.53 0.49
N ASP A 70 11.82 -7.86 1.24
CA ASP A 70 12.04 -8.13 2.67
C ASP A 70 10.89 -7.70 3.56
N GLU A 71 10.19 -6.64 3.18
CA GLU A 71 9.03 -6.13 3.89
C GLU A 71 7.81 -6.13 2.97
N GLU A 72 6.69 -6.61 3.48
CA GLU A 72 5.42 -6.65 2.77
C GLU A 72 4.28 -6.41 3.75
N LEU A 73 3.27 -5.66 3.31
CA LEU A 73 2.16 -5.21 4.10
C LEU A 73 0.86 -5.31 3.31
N ALA A 74 -0.17 -5.85 3.92
CA ALA A 74 -1.52 -5.87 3.39
C ALA A 74 -2.51 -5.50 4.50
N THR A 75 -3.45 -4.59 4.24
CA THR A 75 -4.39 -4.14 5.26
C THR A 75 -5.82 -4.14 4.75
N LEU A 76 -6.76 -4.35 5.68
CA LEU A 76 -8.19 -4.43 5.42
C LEU A 76 -8.97 -3.57 6.41
N GLY A 77 -9.88 -2.77 5.87
CA GLY A 77 -10.76 -1.91 6.65
C GLY A 77 -10.03 -0.79 7.38
N ALA A 78 -10.77 0.10 7.99
CA ALA A 78 -10.25 1.20 8.80
C ALA A 78 -10.95 1.26 10.15
N VAL A 79 -10.16 1.49 11.20
CA VAL A 79 -10.66 1.84 12.53
C VAL A 79 -10.87 3.35 12.63
N LYS A 80 -9.95 4.10 12.02
CA LYS A 80 -9.99 5.56 11.96
C LYS A 80 -9.39 6.04 10.64
N THR A 81 -9.97 7.09 10.06
CA THR A 81 -9.48 7.70 8.82
C THR A 81 -9.01 9.12 9.05
N PHE A 82 -8.10 9.58 8.21
CA PHE A 82 -7.52 10.93 8.27
C PHE A 82 -7.42 11.51 6.87
N THR A 83 -7.68 12.81 6.77
CA THR A 83 -7.60 13.57 5.50
C THR A 83 -6.27 14.28 5.32
N SER A 84 -5.40 14.29 6.34
CA SER A 84 -4.07 14.89 6.25
C SER A 84 -3.04 14.15 7.10
N LEU A 85 -1.77 14.27 6.73
CA LEU A 85 -0.64 13.74 7.49
C LEU A 85 -0.57 14.35 8.90
N ASP A 86 -0.89 15.63 9.05
CA ASP A 86 -0.88 16.30 10.35
C ASP A 86 -1.93 15.72 11.32
N ALA A 87 -3.13 15.44 10.82
CA ALA A 87 -4.16 14.80 11.63
C ALA A 87 -3.74 13.40 12.07
N ALA A 88 -3.16 12.61 11.15
CA ALA A 88 -2.64 11.28 11.44
C ALA A 88 -1.49 11.32 12.47
N ASN A 89 -0.56 12.25 12.33
CA ASN A 89 0.56 12.43 13.25
C ASN A 89 0.10 12.89 14.65
N ARG A 90 -0.88 13.81 14.73
CA ARG A 90 -1.47 14.21 16.03
C ARG A 90 -2.07 13.01 16.74
N PHE A 91 -2.85 12.21 16.02
CA PHE A 91 -3.45 11.00 16.55
C PHE A 91 -2.39 10.02 17.09
N LEU A 92 -1.35 9.70 16.32
CA LEU A 92 -0.27 8.80 16.77
C LEU A 92 0.43 9.31 18.03
N ARG A 93 0.65 10.64 18.15
CA ARG A 93 1.21 11.24 19.36
C ARG A 93 0.27 11.13 20.56
N GLN A 94 -1.03 11.34 20.36
CA GLN A 94 -2.04 11.23 21.42
C GLN A 94 -2.16 9.81 21.95
N VAL A 95 -2.17 8.83 21.08
CA VAL A 95 -2.23 7.41 21.47
C VAL A 95 -0.93 6.94 22.13
N GLY A 96 0.22 7.58 21.78
CA GLY A 96 1.53 7.28 22.38
C GLY A 96 2.08 5.89 22.04
N ARG A 97 1.56 5.22 21.02
CA ARG A 97 2.00 3.90 20.57
C ARG A 97 2.82 4.00 19.29
N GLN A 98 4.10 3.59 19.38
CA GLN A 98 5.03 3.62 18.25
C GLN A 98 4.84 2.44 17.27
N ASP A 99 4.07 1.43 17.65
CA ASP A 99 3.84 0.23 16.88
C ASP A 99 2.59 0.31 15.99
N LEU A 100 1.78 1.37 16.10
CA LEU A 100 0.67 1.65 15.20
C LEU A 100 1.17 2.15 13.84
N ARG A 101 0.46 1.75 12.78
CA ARG A 101 0.70 2.19 11.42
C ARG A 101 -0.54 2.86 10.86
N ILE A 102 -0.30 3.92 10.12
CA ILE A 102 -1.31 4.55 9.27
C ILE A 102 -0.85 4.33 7.82
N CYS A 103 -1.74 3.79 7.01
CA CYS A 103 -1.52 3.47 5.61
C CYS A 103 -2.39 4.35 4.73
N GLY A 104 -1.94 4.62 3.52
CA GLY A 104 -2.74 5.36 2.56
C GLY A 104 -1.92 6.16 1.58
N LEU A 105 -2.58 7.12 0.96
CA LEU A 105 -2.02 8.01 -0.05
C LEU A 105 -2.12 9.45 0.43
N ASN A 106 -1.13 10.25 0.03
CA ASN A 106 -1.15 11.68 0.17
C ASN A 106 -1.15 12.32 -1.22
N ALA A 107 -1.96 13.35 -1.42
CA ALA A 107 -1.90 14.13 -2.64
C ALA A 107 -0.58 14.90 -2.71
N PHE A 108 -0.29 15.54 -3.84
CA PHE A 108 0.85 16.42 -3.97
C PHE A 108 0.79 17.55 -2.92
N GLU A 109 -0.40 18.06 -2.64
CA GLU A 109 -0.64 18.98 -1.52
C GLU A 109 -0.71 18.19 -0.21
N PRO A 110 0.20 18.42 0.76
CA PRO A 110 0.31 17.62 1.99
C PRO A 110 -0.93 17.66 2.90
N GLN A 111 -1.80 18.66 2.74
CA GLN A 111 -3.04 18.79 3.50
C GLN A 111 -4.16 17.84 3.00
N GLN A 112 -3.97 17.21 1.87
CA GLN A 112 -4.96 16.31 1.26
C GLN A 112 -4.43 14.90 1.23
N GLY A 113 -5.09 14.02 1.96
CA GLY A 113 -4.72 12.61 2.03
C GLY A 113 -5.93 11.70 2.19
N SER A 114 -5.74 10.45 1.87
CA SER A 114 -6.64 9.34 2.20
C SER A 114 -5.84 8.34 3.02
N LEU A 115 -5.89 8.50 4.33
CA LEU A 115 -5.06 7.77 5.29
C LEU A 115 -5.95 7.02 6.27
N ALA A 116 -5.56 5.83 6.66
CA ALA A 116 -6.32 4.98 7.56
C ALA A 116 -5.44 4.28 8.58
N LEU A 117 -5.91 4.23 9.82
CA LEU A 117 -5.50 3.23 10.79
C LEU A 117 -6.24 1.93 10.44
N PRO A 118 -5.56 0.89 9.95
CA PRO A 118 -6.24 -0.32 9.49
C PRO A 118 -6.88 -1.10 10.63
N ARG A 119 -8.01 -1.79 10.33
CA ARG A 119 -8.62 -2.75 11.25
C ARG A 119 -7.79 -4.00 11.35
N LEU A 120 -7.36 -4.54 10.21
CA LEU A 120 -6.53 -5.74 10.12
C LEU A 120 -5.30 -5.46 9.26
N GLU A 121 -4.15 -5.87 9.76
CA GLU A 121 -2.85 -5.74 9.11
C GLU A 121 -2.17 -7.11 9.05
N TRP A 122 -1.89 -7.62 7.86
CA TRP A 122 -0.90 -8.67 7.67
C TRP A 122 0.43 -8.02 7.31
N ARG A 123 1.48 -8.42 7.99
CA ARG A 123 2.82 -7.88 7.76
C ARG A 123 3.86 -8.95 7.80
N ARG A 124 4.75 -8.93 6.80
CA ARG A 124 5.98 -9.72 6.78
C ARG A 124 7.19 -8.80 6.86
N CYS A 125 8.17 -9.18 7.70
CA CYS A 125 9.45 -8.51 7.80
C CYS A 125 10.51 -9.51 8.27
N GLY A 126 11.60 -9.64 7.50
CA GLY A 126 12.73 -10.46 7.87
C GLY A 126 12.40 -11.92 8.18
N GLY A 127 11.59 -12.58 7.36
CA GLY A 127 11.23 -14.00 7.51
C GLY A 127 10.18 -14.29 8.58
N ARG A 128 9.55 -13.25 9.16
CA ARG A 128 8.44 -13.39 10.12
C ARG A 128 7.21 -12.68 9.59
N ALA A 129 6.05 -13.29 9.75
CA ALA A 129 4.78 -12.64 9.47
C ALA A 129 3.88 -12.60 10.71
N VAL A 130 3.10 -11.54 10.80
CA VAL A 130 2.15 -11.27 11.88
C VAL A 130 0.83 -10.83 11.25
N LEU A 131 -0.27 -11.35 11.78
CA LEU A 131 -1.59 -10.83 11.55
C LEU A 131 -2.01 -10.02 12.79
N ARG A 132 -2.28 -8.74 12.60
CA ARG A 132 -2.57 -7.77 13.64
C ARG A 132 -4.00 -7.28 13.52
N LEU A 133 -4.75 -7.34 14.60
CA LEU A 133 -6.04 -6.70 14.75
C LEU A 133 -5.89 -5.45 15.62
N VAL A 134 -6.39 -4.33 15.14
CA VAL A 134 -6.40 -3.07 15.88
C VAL A 134 -7.82 -2.75 16.32
N LEU A 135 -7.98 -2.47 17.62
CA LEU A 135 -9.18 -1.89 18.18
C LEU A 135 -8.86 -0.45 18.62
N HIS A 136 -9.77 0.45 18.31
CA HIS A 136 -9.69 1.82 18.78
C HIS A 136 -11.09 2.43 18.83
N SER A 137 -11.39 3.09 19.93
CA SER A 137 -12.61 3.87 20.06
C SER A 137 -12.34 5.12 20.88
N ASP A 138 -12.94 6.21 20.47
CA ASP A 138 -12.97 7.45 21.24
C ASP A 138 -14.07 7.39 22.33
N ILE A 139 -14.87 6.30 22.40
CA ILE A 139 -16.02 6.13 23.32
C ILE A 139 -15.89 4.82 24.09
N SER A 140 -15.95 3.66 23.44
CA SER A 140 -16.04 2.34 24.06
C SER A 140 -15.24 1.29 23.30
N LEU A 141 -14.21 0.74 23.93
CA LEU A 141 -13.48 -0.42 23.39
C LEU A 141 -14.35 -1.69 23.33
N ARG A 142 -15.34 -1.82 24.22
CA ARG A 142 -16.28 -2.95 24.21
C ARG A 142 -17.10 -2.98 22.92
N GLU A 143 -17.62 -1.84 22.50
CA GLU A 143 -18.39 -1.73 21.27
C GLU A 143 -17.51 -1.95 20.04
N ASP A 144 -16.29 -1.42 20.06
CA ASP A 144 -15.35 -1.64 18.95
C ASP A 144 -14.89 -3.11 18.87
N ALA A 145 -14.74 -3.80 19.99
CA ALA A 145 -14.47 -5.24 20.02
C ALA A 145 -15.61 -6.05 19.39
N ALA A 146 -16.88 -5.67 19.63
CA ALA A 146 -18.03 -6.30 18.97
C ALA A 146 -17.99 -6.07 17.45
N THR A 147 -17.68 -4.85 17.02
CA THR A 147 -17.46 -4.50 15.60
C THR A 147 -16.33 -5.32 15.00
N ALA A 148 -15.21 -5.48 15.71
CA ALA A 148 -14.08 -6.28 15.27
C ALA A 148 -14.41 -7.77 15.12
N ARG A 149 -15.26 -8.34 16.01
CA ARG A 149 -15.75 -9.73 15.86
C ARG A 149 -16.57 -9.89 14.59
N ALA A 150 -17.51 -9.00 14.33
CA ALA A 150 -18.30 -9.02 13.09
C ALA A 150 -17.42 -8.85 11.85
N PHE A 151 -16.42 -7.97 11.91
CA PHE A 151 -15.44 -7.79 10.84
C PHE A 151 -14.67 -9.11 10.57
N LEU A 152 -14.09 -9.75 11.59
CA LEU A 152 -13.36 -11.00 11.41
C LEU A 152 -14.26 -12.12 10.86
N ALA A 153 -15.51 -12.20 11.30
CA ALA A 153 -16.48 -13.19 10.84
C ALA A 153 -16.87 -13.01 9.36
N SER A 154 -16.72 -11.80 8.82
CA SER A 154 -17.02 -11.50 7.42
C SER A 154 -15.87 -11.81 6.44
N LEU A 155 -14.67 -12.17 6.95
CA LEU A 155 -13.50 -12.45 6.13
C LEU A 155 -13.54 -13.87 5.56
N THR A 156 -13.10 -13.99 4.30
CA THR A 156 -12.87 -15.29 3.68
C THR A 156 -11.42 -15.74 3.85
N THR A 157 -11.20 -17.02 3.87
CA THR A 157 -9.87 -17.67 3.94
C THR A 157 -9.26 -17.95 2.58
N THR A 158 -10.01 -17.71 1.50
CA THR A 158 -9.56 -17.95 0.13
C THR A 158 -8.80 -16.76 -0.43
N GLN A 159 -8.05 -16.98 -1.50
CA GLN A 159 -7.35 -15.97 -2.26
C GLN A 159 -8.02 -15.76 -3.62
N ALA A 160 -7.97 -14.55 -4.14
CA ALA A 160 -8.39 -14.23 -5.49
C ALA A 160 -7.52 -14.99 -6.51
N THR A 161 -8.14 -15.45 -7.58
CA THR A 161 -7.40 -15.93 -8.75
C THR A 161 -7.29 -14.76 -9.74
N PRO A 162 -6.07 -14.36 -10.13
CA PRO A 162 -5.90 -13.29 -11.10
C PRO A 162 -6.65 -13.60 -12.41
N GLY A 163 -7.55 -12.71 -12.78
CA GLY A 163 -8.34 -12.81 -14.00
C GLY A 163 -7.60 -12.32 -15.25
N ALA A 164 -8.16 -12.64 -16.41
CA ALA A 164 -7.71 -12.05 -17.68
C ALA A 164 -8.10 -10.56 -17.75
N ILE A 165 -7.25 -9.74 -18.38
CA ILE A 165 -7.57 -8.34 -18.64
C ILE A 165 -8.65 -8.28 -19.74
N PRO A 166 -9.78 -7.58 -19.52
CA PRO A 166 -10.81 -7.40 -20.52
C PRO A 166 -10.27 -6.73 -21.79
N PRO A 167 -10.93 -6.90 -22.94
CA PRO A 167 -10.54 -6.22 -24.18
C PRO A 167 -10.54 -4.70 -24.03
N LEU A 168 -9.49 -4.07 -24.57
CA LEU A 168 -9.39 -2.62 -24.68
C LEU A 168 -10.36 -2.11 -25.75
N LEU A 169 -11.22 -1.16 -25.42
CA LEU A 169 -12.18 -0.54 -26.33
C LEU A 169 -11.66 0.75 -26.94
N SER A 170 -11.03 1.59 -26.13
CA SER A 170 -10.48 2.86 -26.59
C SER A 170 -9.31 3.31 -25.76
N GLU A 171 -8.48 4.15 -26.40
CA GLU A 171 -7.31 4.77 -25.80
C GLU A 171 -7.31 6.26 -26.14
N ARG A 172 -7.08 7.12 -25.14
CA ARG A 172 -6.99 8.56 -25.31
C ARG A 172 -5.78 9.10 -24.57
N HIS A 173 -4.92 9.81 -25.26
CA HIS A 173 -3.75 10.47 -24.72
C HIS A 173 -4.02 11.94 -24.41
N SER A 174 -3.41 12.46 -23.36
CA SER A 174 -3.45 13.90 -23.03
C SER A 174 -2.66 14.76 -24.04
N SER A 175 -1.71 14.15 -24.76
CA SER A 175 -1.00 14.73 -25.89
C SER A 175 -0.76 13.67 -26.96
N ASP A 176 -0.99 14.01 -28.22
CA ASP A 176 -0.68 13.14 -29.35
C ASP A 176 0.82 13.08 -29.61
N TYR A 177 1.24 12.28 -30.59
CA TYR A 177 2.66 12.10 -30.92
C TYR A 177 3.35 13.41 -31.39
N PRO A 178 2.77 14.22 -32.30
CA PRO A 178 3.35 15.52 -32.68
C PRO A 178 3.48 16.49 -31.52
N GLN A 179 2.47 16.58 -30.64
CA GLN A 179 2.52 17.42 -29.44
C GLN A 179 3.62 16.97 -28.48
N TRP A 180 3.77 15.66 -28.28
CA TRP A 180 4.83 15.10 -27.45
C TRP A 180 6.22 15.40 -28.01
N GLN A 181 6.43 15.24 -29.33
CA GLN A 181 7.68 15.61 -29.96
C GLN A 181 7.99 17.11 -29.79
N ALA A 182 6.99 17.98 -29.96
CA ALA A 182 7.17 19.42 -29.76
C ALA A 182 7.54 19.77 -28.31
N MET A 183 6.95 19.09 -27.32
CA MET A 183 7.31 19.26 -25.91
C MET A 183 8.77 18.85 -25.64
N ILE A 184 9.23 17.72 -26.18
CA ILE A 184 10.62 17.27 -26.07
C ILE A 184 11.56 18.29 -26.73
N ALA A 185 11.28 18.72 -27.95
CA ALA A 185 12.09 19.70 -28.65
C ALA A 185 12.22 21.02 -27.90
N ARG A 186 11.12 21.52 -27.32
CA ARG A 186 11.13 22.73 -26.50
C ARG A 186 11.95 22.54 -25.22
N ALA A 187 11.79 21.40 -24.54
CA ALA A 187 12.52 21.09 -23.32
C ALA A 187 14.04 20.99 -23.58
N THR A 188 14.46 20.27 -24.61
CA THR A 188 15.89 20.14 -24.99
C THR A 188 16.49 21.47 -25.39
N LYS A 189 15.74 22.31 -26.10
CA LYS A 189 16.18 23.66 -26.49
C LYS A 189 16.41 24.56 -25.24
N ALA A 190 15.47 24.54 -24.28
CA ALA A 190 15.58 25.31 -23.04
C ALA A 190 16.77 24.84 -22.18
N ILE A 191 17.01 23.52 -22.10
CA ILE A 191 18.19 22.96 -21.40
C ILE A 191 19.49 23.40 -22.11
N SER A 192 19.55 23.34 -23.43
CA SER A 192 20.72 23.77 -24.19
C SER A 192 20.98 25.27 -24.09
N ALA A 193 19.94 26.10 -23.88
CA ALA A 193 20.04 27.54 -23.66
C ALA A 193 20.42 27.90 -22.22
N GLY A 194 20.51 26.94 -21.30
CA GLY A 194 20.79 27.19 -19.88
C GLY A 194 19.61 27.77 -19.10
N GLU A 195 18.39 27.70 -19.65
CA GLU A 195 17.19 28.18 -18.95
C GLU A 195 16.77 27.23 -17.82
N MET A 196 17.13 25.95 -17.92
CA MET A 196 16.92 24.92 -16.91
C MET A 196 17.94 23.79 -17.07
N ASP A 197 18.23 23.08 -15.99
CA ASP A 197 19.16 21.93 -16.03
C ASP A 197 18.44 20.62 -16.36
N LYS A 198 17.20 20.49 -15.89
CA LYS A 198 16.41 19.25 -16.01
C LYS A 198 14.91 19.55 -16.02
N VAL A 199 14.17 18.77 -16.80
CA VAL A 199 12.70 18.72 -16.72
C VAL A 199 12.23 17.28 -16.89
N VAL A 200 11.18 16.92 -16.19
CA VAL A 200 10.49 15.63 -16.35
C VAL A 200 9.18 15.90 -17.05
N LEU A 201 9.04 15.33 -18.25
CA LEU A 201 7.79 15.40 -19.02
C LEU A 201 6.91 14.20 -18.67
N ALA A 202 5.60 14.43 -18.57
CA ALA A 202 4.62 13.40 -18.30
C ALA A 202 3.46 13.47 -19.30
N ARG A 203 2.88 12.32 -19.56
CA ARG A 203 1.68 12.16 -20.40
C ARG A 203 0.69 11.24 -19.68
N ALA A 204 -0.57 11.64 -19.66
CA ALA A 204 -1.66 10.78 -19.22
C ALA A 204 -2.26 10.01 -20.40
N THR A 205 -2.68 8.80 -20.14
CA THR A 205 -3.43 7.95 -21.09
C THR A 205 -4.64 7.38 -20.39
N ASP A 206 -5.84 7.65 -20.93
CA ASP A 206 -7.08 7.05 -20.49
C ASP A 206 -7.33 5.80 -21.33
N LEU A 207 -7.53 4.68 -20.65
CA LEU A 207 -7.86 3.40 -21.28
C LEU A 207 -9.26 2.98 -20.86
N GLN A 208 -10.10 2.66 -21.85
CA GLN A 208 -11.45 2.14 -21.60
C GLN A 208 -11.50 0.66 -21.98
N PHE A 209 -11.96 -0.15 -21.05
CA PHE A 209 -12.08 -1.59 -21.24
C PHE A 209 -13.55 -2.03 -21.33
N ALA A 210 -13.78 -3.21 -21.91
CA ALA A 210 -15.11 -3.79 -22.11
C ALA A 210 -15.80 -4.20 -20.80
N ALA A 211 -15.05 -4.35 -19.72
CA ALA A 211 -15.55 -4.66 -18.37
C ALA A 211 -14.66 -4.00 -17.32
N PRO A 212 -15.14 -3.88 -16.06
CA PRO A 212 -14.34 -3.37 -14.97
C PRO A 212 -13.02 -4.12 -14.80
N LEU A 213 -11.94 -3.37 -14.56
CA LEU A 213 -10.64 -3.94 -14.28
C LEU A 213 -10.55 -4.41 -12.82
N ASP A 214 -9.93 -5.55 -12.62
CA ASP A 214 -9.52 -5.99 -11.28
C ASP A 214 -8.13 -5.43 -10.96
N ALA A 215 -8.09 -4.44 -10.07
CA ALA A 215 -6.86 -3.76 -9.66
C ALA A 215 -5.84 -4.72 -9.03
N VAL A 216 -6.30 -5.75 -8.30
CA VAL A 216 -5.45 -6.76 -7.68
C VAL A 216 -4.78 -7.63 -8.74
N SER A 217 -5.51 -8.07 -9.76
CA SER A 217 -4.94 -8.84 -10.89
C SER A 217 -3.89 -8.03 -11.65
N ILE A 218 -4.17 -6.74 -11.91
CA ILE A 218 -3.20 -5.87 -12.59
C ILE A 218 -1.97 -5.64 -11.73
N MET A 219 -2.12 -5.38 -10.41
CA MET A 219 -1.00 -5.23 -9.49
C MET A 219 -0.18 -6.51 -9.39
N ALA A 220 -0.81 -7.68 -9.33
CA ALA A 220 -0.13 -8.96 -9.32
C ALA A 220 0.69 -9.20 -10.61
N ALA A 221 0.16 -8.81 -11.78
CA ALA A 221 0.89 -8.85 -13.03
C ALA A 221 2.05 -7.85 -13.06
N SER A 222 1.83 -6.61 -12.63
CA SER A 222 2.85 -5.56 -12.53
C SER A 222 4.00 -5.98 -11.62
N ARG A 223 3.71 -6.58 -10.47
CA ARG A 223 4.70 -7.08 -9.51
C ARG A 223 5.62 -8.15 -10.13
N ARG A 224 5.09 -9.02 -10.98
CA ARG A 224 5.88 -10.05 -11.69
C ARG A 224 6.78 -9.48 -12.78
N SER A 225 6.36 -8.37 -13.41
CA SER A 225 7.05 -7.78 -14.55
C SER A 225 8.05 -6.70 -14.14
N ASN A 226 7.78 -5.95 -13.09
CA ASN A 226 8.59 -4.83 -12.63
C ASN A 226 9.43 -5.24 -11.42
N LEU A 227 10.45 -6.04 -11.66
CA LEU A 227 11.41 -6.44 -10.64
C LEU A 227 12.18 -5.22 -10.12
N ASN A 228 12.62 -5.26 -8.85
CA ASN A 228 13.34 -4.17 -8.19
C ASN A 228 12.53 -2.87 -8.02
N CYS A 229 11.21 -2.96 -8.00
CA CYS A 229 10.31 -1.85 -7.69
C CYS A 229 9.66 -2.01 -6.30
N PHE A 230 9.28 -0.89 -5.73
CA PHE A 230 8.25 -0.86 -4.68
C PHE A 230 6.90 -1.03 -5.38
N HIS A 231 6.05 -1.86 -4.79
CA HIS A 231 4.70 -2.10 -5.30
C HIS A 231 3.70 -1.59 -4.28
N PHE A 232 2.70 -0.86 -4.72
CA PHE A 232 1.67 -0.33 -3.85
C PHE A 232 0.30 -0.38 -4.51
N LEU A 233 -0.73 -0.62 -3.70
CA LEU A 233 -2.12 -0.53 -4.11
C LEU A 233 -2.93 0.06 -2.95
N MET A 234 -3.75 1.04 -3.25
CA MET A 234 -4.80 1.57 -2.39
C MET A 234 -6.13 1.41 -3.10
N ALA A 235 -6.96 0.49 -2.64
CA ALA A 235 -8.31 0.33 -3.11
C ALA A 235 -9.28 1.00 -2.12
N PHE A 236 -9.97 2.04 -2.57
CA PHE A 236 -10.91 2.81 -1.76
C PHE A 236 -12.24 2.08 -1.60
N ASN A 237 -12.62 1.35 -2.63
CA ASN A 237 -13.83 0.53 -2.73
C ASN A 237 -13.68 -0.46 -3.90
N ALA A 238 -14.71 -1.24 -4.18
CA ALA A 238 -14.71 -2.25 -5.25
C ALA A 238 -14.52 -1.69 -6.68
N ARG A 239 -14.59 -0.36 -6.87
CA ARG A 239 -14.56 0.28 -8.20
C ARG A 239 -13.43 1.30 -8.36
N GLN A 240 -12.77 1.67 -7.28
CA GLN A 240 -11.75 2.72 -7.29
C GLN A 240 -10.50 2.27 -6.59
N ALA A 241 -9.41 2.27 -7.31
CA ALA A 241 -8.09 1.96 -6.77
C ALA A 241 -7.01 2.85 -7.40
N PHE A 242 -5.96 3.09 -6.66
CA PHE A 242 -4.72 3.70 -7.12
C PHE A 242 -3.57 2.75 -6.81
N PHE A 243 -2.78 2.42 -7.81
CA PHE A 243 -1.69 1.45 -7.64
C PHE A 243 -0.54 1.74 -8.61
N GLY A 244 0.62 1.19 -8.30
CA GLY A 244 1.79 1.33 -9.15
C GLY A 244 2.97 0.50 -8.70
N SER A 245 3.97 0.47 -9.59
CA SER A 245 5.30 -0.08 -9.33
C SER A 245 6.31 1.01 -9.62
N THR A 246 7.15 1.34 -8.63
CA THR A 246 8.16 2.41 -8.76
C THR A 246 9.51 1.96 -8.21
N PRO A 247 10.61 2.23 -8.91
CA PRO A 247 11.94 2.00 -8.35
C PRO A 247 12.34 3.05 -7.31
N GLU A 248 11.60 4.16 -7.25
CA GLU A 248 11.93 5.34 -6.45
C GLU A 248 11.18 5.36 -5.12
N ARG A 249 11.88 5.79 -4.07
CA ARG A 249 11.34 6.09 -2.76
C ARG A 249 11.77 7.49 -2.35
N LEU A 250 10.81 8.38 -2.05
CA LEU A 250 11.09 9.77 -1.69
C LEU A 250 11.92 9.85 -0.40
N TRP A 251 11.50 9.13 0.64
CA TRP A 251 12.22 9.10 1.91
C TRP A 251 11.83 7.88 2.74
N ARG A 252 12.68 7.54 3.69
CA ARG A 252 12.42 6.55 4.73
C ARG A 252 12.92 7.08 6.07
N ARG A 253 12.08 7.03 7.09
CA ARG A 253 12.46 7.34 8.46
C ARG A 253 12.36 6.11 9.34
N ARG A 254 13.40 5.87 10.14
CA ARG A 254 13.40 4.88 11.23
C ARG A 254 13.91 5.55 12.50
N GLY A 255 13.03 5.81 13.47
CA GLY A 255 13.36 6.57 14.66
C GLY A 255 13.84 7.99 14.29
N ALA A 256 15.02 8.38 14.78
CA ALA A 256 15.65 9.66 14.45
C ALA A 256 16.39 9.65 13.09
N LEU A 257 16.59 8.48 12.48
CA LEU A 257 17.33 8.34 11.23
C LEU A 257 16.38 8.62 10.04
N LEU A 258 16.59 9.74 9.37
CA LEU A 258 15.95 10.06 8.09
C LEU A 258 16.92 9.68 6.96
N ARG A 259 16.48 8.81 6.05
CA ARG A 259 17.16 8.54 4.78
C ARG A 259 16.31 9.13 3.67
N GLN A 260 16.83 10.16 3.01
CA GLN A 260 16.28 10.68 1.77
C GLN A 260 16.54 9.69 0.64
N ALA A 261 15.72 9.73 -0.41
CA ALA A 261 15.80 8.80 -1.52
C ALA A 261 17.23 8.63 -2.03
N GLU A 262 17.74 7.42 -1.97
CA GLU A 262 18.77 6.97 -2.88
C GLU A 262 18.04 6.74 -4.22
N VAL A 263 18.01 7.75 -5.06
CA VAL A 263 17.80 7.56 -6.48
C VAL A 263 19.05 6.80 -6.94
N GLU A 264 19.02 5.48 -6.98
CA GLU A 264 19.92 4.73 -7.82
C GLU A 264 19.52 5.05 -9.26
N VAL A 265 19.90 6.23 -9.70
CA VAL A 265 20.00 6.51 -11.11
C VAL A 265 21.07 5.55 -11.59
N PHE A 266 20.76 4.62 -12.45
CA PHE A 266 21.72 3.93 -13.29
C PHE A 266 22.30 4.97 -14.25
N VAL A 267 23.10 5.87 -13.71
CA VAL A 267 23.93 6.78 -14.50
C VAL A 267 25.12 5.94 -14.90
N LYS A 268 25.31 5.78 -16.20
CA LYS A 268 26.61 5.31 -16.74
C LYS A 268 27.71 6.09 -16.01
N PRO A 269 28.83 5.47 -15.68
CA PRO A 269 29.90 6.07 -14.84
C PRO A 269 30.38 7.46 -15.25
N GLU A 270 30.11 7.88 -16.48
CA GLU A 270 30.56 9.13 -17.09
C GLU A 270 29.81 10.40 -16.68
N ILE A 271 28.69 10.30 -15.93
CA ILE A 271 27.84 11.46 -15.57
C ILE A 271 27.85 11.77 -14.04
N LYS A 272 28.77 11.21 -13.26
CA LYS A 272 28.81 11.40 -11.79
C LYS A 272 29.25 12.80 -11.30
N HIS A 273 29.52 13.75 -12.17
CA HIS A 273 30.16 14.99 -11.73
C HIS A 273 29.25 16.18 -11.44
N HIS A 274 27.90 16.08 -11.54
CA HIS A 274 27.03 17.25 -11.46
C HIS A 274 25.78 17.13 -10.59
N LEU A 275 25.71 16.19 -9.65
CA LEU A 275 24.60 16.13 -8.70
C LEU A 275 25.03 16.72 -7.34
N GLN A 276 24.80 18.01 -7.15
CA GLN A 276 24.82 18.59 -5.81
C GLN A 276 23.51 18.26 -5.07
N PRO A 277 23.57 17.90 -3.79
CA PRO A 277 22.36 17.70 -3.01
C PRO A 277 21.65 19.03 -2.81
N ILE A 278 20.35 19.07 -3.11
CA ILE A 278 19.48 20.20 -2.76
C ILE A 278 19.33 20.18 -1.24
N ALA A 279 19.91 21.16 -0.59
CA ALA A 279 19.67 21.42 0.83
C ALA A 279 18.24 21.92 0.99
N LEU A 280 17.42 21.18 1.73
CA LEU A 280 16.14 21.69 2.22
C LEU A 280 16.45 22.63 3.38
N ALA A 281 16.07 23.89 3.22
CA ALA A 281 16.03 24.86 4.33
C ALA A 281 15.08 24.37 5.42
N GLU A 282 15.45 24.66 6.68
CA GLU A 282 14.80 24.27 7.93
C GLU A 282 13.31 24.66 8.03
#